data_aeed6be4ba3fb955a13050d6b625a9af
#
_entry.id   aeed6be4ba3fb955a13050d6b625a9af
#
_cell.length_a   1.000
_cell.length_b   1.000
_cell.length_c   1.000
_cell.angle_alpha   90.00
_cell.angle_beta   90.00
_cell.angle_gamma   90.00
#
_symmetry.space_group_name_H-M   'P 1'
#
loop_
_entity.id
_entity.type
_entity.pdbx_description
1 polymer ?
#
loop_
_entity_poly.entity_id
_entity_poly.type
_entity_poly.pdbx_seq_one_letter_code
_entity_poly.pdbx_strand_id
1 'polypeptide(L)' 'LIIAARAIGLDVGAMSGFNNEGVDKEFWSGTPVKTNFIANLGHGDPAKVFARSPRLAFDEACKLL' A
#
# COMPACT_ATOMS: atom_id res chain seq x y z
N LEU A 1 -5.99 1.56 8.32
CA LEU A 1 -6.72 0.75 7.33
C LEU A 1 -6.16 -0.67 7.21
N ILE A 2 -4.87 -0.81 6.96
CA ILE A 2 -4.26 -2.12 6.70
C ILE A 2 -4.38 -3.03 7.93
N ILE A 3 -3.99 -2.55 9.09
CA ILE A 3 -4.08 -3.32 10.34
C ILE A 3 -5.52 -3.67 10.68
N ALA A 4 -6.44 -2.71 10.53
CA ALA A 4 -7.86 -2.94 10.78
C ALA A 4 -8.45 -4.00 9.84
N ALA A 5 -8.11 -3.94 8.56
CA ALA A 5 -8.56 -4.92 7.59
C ALA A 5 -8.04 -6.33 7.93
N ARG A 6 -6.77 -6.45 8.32
CA ARG A 6 -6.21 -7.73 8.74
C ARG A 6 -6.85 -8.27 10.01
N ALA A 7 -7.24 -7.37 10.92
CA ALA A 7 -7.90 -7.76 12.17
C ALA A 7 -9.26 -8.46 11.93
N ILE A 8 -9.94 -8.11 10.85
CA ILE A 8 -11.22 -8.74 10.48
C ILE A 8 -11.08 -9.79 9.37
N GLY A 9 -9.86 -10.22 9.06
CA GLY A 9 -9.61 -11.33 8.14
C GLY A 9 -9.58 -10.95 6.66
N LEU A 10 -9.48 -9.67 6.33
CA LEU A 10 -9.34 -9.21 4.94
C LEU A 10 -7.88 -9.02 4.55
N ASP A 11 -7.62 -9.17 3.26
CA ASP A 11 -6.33 -8.87 2.66
C ASP A 11 -6.36 -7.48 2.02
N VAL A 12 -5.20 -6.80 2.05
CA VAL A 12 -5.06 -5.45 1.50
C VAL A 12 -3.93 -5.44 0.47
N GLY A 13 -4.21 -4.90 -0.70
CA GLY A 13 -3.20 -4.63 -1.71
C GLY A 13 -3.02 -3.13 -1.89
N ALA A 14 -1.98 -2.57 -1.30
CA ALA A 14 -1.65 -1.15 -1.45
C ALA A 14 -0.79 -0.94 -2.70
N MET A 15 -1.12 0.08 -3.48
CA MET A 15 -0.47 0.38 -4.74
C MET A 15 -0.19 1.87 -4.86
N SER A 16 0.99 2.24 -5.38
CA SER A 16 1.35 3.64 -5.62
C SER A 16 1.76 3.93 -7.07
N GLY A 17 2.05 2.91 -7.87
CA GLY A 17 2.52 3.06 -9.25
C GLY A 17 1.40 3.32 -10.27
N PHE A 18 0.47 4.21 -9.97
CA PHE A 18 -0.64 4.57 -10.85
C PHE A 18 -0.54 6.05 -11.27
N ASN A 19 -1.45 6.48 -12.15
CA ASN A 19 -1.50 7.87 -12.58
C ASN A 19 -2.23 8.72 -11.53
N ASN A 20 -1.47 9.31 -10.60
CA ASN A 20 -2.02 10.13 -9.52
C ASN A 20 -2.80 11.33 -10.05
N GLU A 21 -2.31 12.00 -11.08
CA GLU A 21 -2.98 13.17 -11.66
C GLU A 21 -4.34 12.81 -12.23
N GLY A 22 -4.46 11.65 -12.89
CA GLY A 22 -5.73 11.18 -13.43
C GLY A 22 -6.75 10.89 -12.33
N VAL A 23 -6.32 10.26 -11.23
CA VAL A 23 -7.19 9.99 -10.09
C VAL A 23 -7.61 11.28 -9.41
N ASP A 24 -6.68 12.21 -9.21
CA ASP A 24 -6.97 13.50 -8.59
C ASP A 24 -7.99 14.30 -9.42
N LYS A 25 -7.83 14.29 -10.74
CA LYS A 25 -8.74 14.97 -11.65
C LYS A 25 -10.16 14.39 -11.58
N GLU A 26 -10.27 13.08 -11.48
CA GLU A 26 -11.56 12.38 -11.50
C GLU A 26 -12.30 12.52 -10.17
N PHE A 27 -11.62 12.39 -9.04
CA PHE A 27 -12.26 12.31 -7.73
C PHE A 27 -12.09 13.56 -6.87
N TRP A 28 -11.02 14.32 -7.06
CA TRP A 28 -10.65 15.42 -6.17
C TRP A 28 -10.57 16.77 -6.89
N SER A 29 -11.16 16.86 -8.09
CA SER A 29 -11.15 18.09 -8.89
C SER A 29 -11.70 19.28 -8.09
N GLY A 30 -11.00 20.40 -8.15
CA GLY A 30 -11.40 21.61 -7.44
C GLY A 30 -11.04 21.63 -5.96
N THR A 31 -10.29 20.63 -5.47
CA THR A 31 -9.82 20.57 -4.07
C THR A 31 -8.30 20.48 -4.02
N PRO A 32 -7.67 20.86 -2.88
CA PRO A 32 -6.24 20.65 -2.69
C PRO A 32 -5.87 19.23 -2.30
N VAL A 33 -6.83 18.31 -2.24
CA VAL A 33 -6.61 16.91 -1.87
C VAL A 33 -5.84 16.21 -2.97
N LYS A 34 -4.81 15.44 -2.59
CA LYS A 34 -3.99 14.64 -3.50
C LYS A 34 -4.03 13.18 -3.11
N THR A 35 -4.09 12.31 -4.12
CA THR A 35 -4.07 10.86 -3.92
C THR A 35 -2.68 10.43 -3.50
N ASN A 36 -2.60 9.65 -2.42
CA ASN A 36 -1.35 9.07 -1.94
C ASN A 36 -1.14 7.67 -2.51
N PHE A 37 -2.07 6.78 -2.22
CA PHE A 37 -2.02 5.41 -2.73
C PHE A 37 -3.44 4.88 -2.90
N ILE A 38 -3.56 3.79 -3.65
CA ILE A 38 -4.80 3.05 -3.82
C ILE A 38 -4.64 1.73 -3.06
N ALA A 39 -5.70 1.30 -2.38
CA ALA A 39 -5.72 0.01 -1.72
C ALA A 39 -6.96 -0.76 -2.16
N ASN A 40 -6.79 -2.01 -2.56
CA ASN A 40 -7.91 -2.93 -2.74
C ASN A 40 -8.07 -3.79 -1.50
N LEU A 41 -9.31 -4.14 -1.22
CA LEU A 41 -9.68 -4.99 -0.08
C LEU A 41 -10.38 -6.24 -0.60
N GLY A 42 -10.07 -7.38 -0.01
CA GLY A 42 -10.71 -8.63 -0.40
C GLY A 42 -9.97 -9.83 0.18
N HIS A 43 -10.18 -10.97 -0.46
CA HIS A 43 -9.47 -12.22 -0.11
C HIS A 43 -8.47 -12.53 -1.21
N GLY A 44 -7.19 -12.51 -0.86
CA GLY A 44 -6.11 -12.80 -1.79
C GLY A 44 -6.03 -14.27 -2.15
N ASP A 45 -5.44 -14.56 -3.32
CA ASP A 45 -5.11 -15.92 -3.74
C ASP A 45 -3.68 -16.23 -3.30
N PRO A 46 -3.48 -17.10 -2.28
CA PRO A 46 -2.14 -17.40 -1.78
C PRO A 46 -1.19 -17.95 -2.85
N ALA A 47 -1.73 -18.62 -3.85
CA ALA A 47 -0.92 -19.20 -4.93
C ALA A 47 -0.29 -18.15 -5.85
N LYS A 48 -0.81 -16.93 -5.83
CA LYS A 48 -0.35 -15.82 -6.69
C LYS A 48 0.41 -14.73 -5.94
N VAL A 49 0.63 -14.92 -4.65
CA VAL A 49 1.37 -13.98 -3.82
C VAL A 49 2.87 -14.26 -3.94
N PHE A 50 3.66 -13.23 -4.21
CA PHE A 50 5.10 -13.35 -4.24
C PHE A 50 5.66 -13.64 -2.85
N ALA A 51 6.80 -14.33 -2.81
CA ALA A 51 7.51 -14.54 -1.56
C ALA A 51 7.92 -13.19 -0.94
N ARG A 52 7.98 -13.16 0.38
CA ARG A 52 8.43 -11.96 1.08
C ARG A 52 9.85 -11.60 0.66
N SER A 53 10.04 -10.35 0.27
CA SER A 53 11.36 -9.83 -0.03
C SER A 53 12.25 -9.81 1.22
N PRO A 54 13.56 -9.99 1.08
CA PRO A 54 14.49 -9.87 2.21
C PRO A 54 14.39 -8.51 2.87
N ARG A 55 14.71 -8.46 4.15
CA ARG A 55 14.83 -7.21 4.89
C ARG A 55 16.29 -6.96 5.21
N LEU A 56 16.67 -5.69 5.27
CA LEU A 56 18.02 -5.32 5.67
C LEU A 56 18.27 -5.73 7.12
N ALA A 57 19.49 -6.20 7.40
CA ALA A 57 19.93 -6.39 8.77
C ALA A 57 20.00 -5.03 9.47
N PHE A 58 19.94 -5.06 10.82
CA PHE A 58 19.95 -3.81 11.59
C PHE A 58 21.15 -2.93 11.25
N ASP A 59 22.36 -3.51 11.15
CA ASP A 59 23.58 -2.76 10.90
C ASP A 59 23.66 -2.15 9.50
N GLU A 60 22.90 -2.71 8.53
CA GLU A 60 22.80 -2.16 7.18
C GLU A 60 21.79 -1.00 7.10
N ALA A 61 20.74 -1.07 7.89
CA ALA A 61 19.62 -0.13 7.85
C ALA A 61 19.75 1.00 8.86
N CYS A 62 20.38 0.73 10.01
CA CYS A 62 20.39 1.63 11.17
C CYS A 62 21.78 1.70 11.80
N LYS A 63 22.00 2.79 12.52
CA LYS A 63 23.19 2.97 13.35
C LYS A 63 22.78 3.63 14.66
N LEU A 64 23.15 3.03 15.78
CA LEU A 64 22.99 3.67 17.08
C LEU A 64 24.16 4.66 17.30
N LEU A 65 23.82 5.88 17.66
CA LEU A 65 24.80 6.93 17.95
C LEU A 65 25.14 6.97 19.44
#